data_34d98c0b972031d19053034f88485711
#
_entry.id   34d98c0b972031d19053034f88485711
#
_cell.length_a   1.000
_cell.length_b   1.000
_cell.length_c   1.000
_cell.angle_alpha   90.00
_cell.angle_beta   90.00
_cell.angle_gamma   90.00
#
_symmetry.space_group_name_H-M   'P 1'
#
loop_
_entity.id
_entity.type
_entity.pdbx_description
1 polymer ?
#
loop_
_entity_poly.entity_id
_entity_poly.type
_entity_poly.pdbx_seq_one_letter_code
_entity_poly.pdbx_strand_id
1 'polypeptide(L)'
;MKKKIYSCMDDYDPNSILIEDALKKIKKLSKKINTYEYVNLIDSHNRVLYENVKSKLKVPNYDNSAMDGYALNINDLNKTKIFSVAGSSLAGSPFKKNIKKNECVKIMTGAVVPKNCNIVIMKEEITLIEKNLVKINSNKVKKFQNIRFSGEDIKPNKLLLKKFHIINSSSMGLLASQGINKIKVFKKPKVSFFTSGDEVVAIDKKLPYGKVHDSNRFTLTGMLAKNNINVLDLGHAKDSIKDIKKKFSTAIKESDIVISTGGVSVGDADYIKDVVKSLGDINFWKVAVKPGRPLAFGKIKDTIFFGLPGNPVSVMITFLLFVLPSIYELSGKKHELVLEDAVLKSNLKKRQGRAELQRGYYISKNKKNYVKSVGEQGSGILSSMNNANCLIYLPVEKGKSNINDNVKIVKFKNYI
;
A
#
# COMPACT_ATOMS: atom_id res chain seq x y z
N MET A 1 -38.56 9.10 -2.39
CA MET A 1 -38.05 7.73 -2.14
C MET A 1 -39.10 6.95 -1.36
N LYS A 2 -39.67 5.88 -1.90
CA LYS A 2 -40.64 5.02 -1.18
C LYS A 2 -39.91 4.37 0.01
N LYS A 3 -40.34 4.63 1.26
CA LYS A 3 -39.90 3.90 2.44
C LYS A 3 -40.15 2.41 2.20
N LYS A 4 -39.08 1.63 2.04
CA LYS A 4 -39.14 0.17 1.96
C LYS A 4 -39.62 -0.32 3.34
N ILE A 5 -40.83 -0.89 3.42
CA ILE A 5 -41.29 -1.49 4.66
C ILE A 5 -40.51 -2.79 4.82
N TYR A 6 -39.70 -2.88 5.84
CA TYR A 6 -38.93 -4.07 6.18
C TYR A 6 -39.83 -5.00 7.02
N SER A 7 -39.74 -6.29 6.73
CA SER A 7 -40.42 -7.31 7.50
C SER A 7 -39.74 -7.50 8.86
N CYS A 8 -40.49 -7.94 9.88
CA CYS A 8 -39.96 -8.36 11.17
C CYS A 8 -38.96 -9.53 11.08
N MET A 9 -38.90 -10.21 9.93
CA MET A 9 -37.93 -11.25 9.60
C MET A 9 -36.58 -10.70 9.12
N ASP A 10 -36.45 -9.39 8.87
CA ASP A 10 -35.26 -8.74 8.40
C ASP A 10 -34.37 -8.29 9.58
N ASP A 11 -33.06 -8.24 9.36
CA ASP A 11 -32.07 -7.73 10.33
C ASP A 11 -32.00 -6.19 10.34
N TYR A 12 -33.06 -5.53 9.93
CA TYR A 12 -33.12 -4.08 9.82
C TYR A 12 -33.28 -3.43 11.20
N ASP A 13 -32.42 -2.44 11.46
CA ASP A 13 -32.56 -1.53 12.60
C ASP A 13 -32.52 -0.09 12.10
N PRO A 14 -33.62 0.69 12.25
CA PRO A 14 -33.70 2.09 11.82
C PRO A 14 -32.65 2.99 12.47
N ASN A 15 -32.12 2.61 13.65
CA ASN A 15 -31.08 3.33 14.36
C ASN A 15 -29.66 2.96 13.93
N SER A 16 -29.50 2.04 12.96
CA SER A 16 -28.20 1.69 12.40
C SER A 16 -27.83 2.58 11.23
N ILE A 17 -26.56 2.97 11.16
CA ILE A 17 -26.01 3.70 10.02
C ILE A 17 -25.39 2.73 9.01
N LEU A 18 -25.39 3.09 7.73
CA LEU A 18 -24.76 2.31 6.69
C LEU A 18 -23.24 2.41 6.78
N ILE A 19 -22.51 1.43 6.24
CA ILE A 19 -21.03 1.41 6.19
C ILE A 19 -20.51 2.69 5.54
N GLU A 20 -21.10 3.09 4.40
CA GLU A 20 -20.70 4.26 3.62
C GLU A 20 -20.86 5.56 4.42
N ASP A 21 -21.92 5.67 5.20
CA ASP A 21 -22.17 6.87 6.03
C ASP A 21 -21.23 6.90 7.25
N ALA A 22 -20.92 5.75 7.85
CA ALA A 22 -19.89 5.63 8.86
C ALA A 22 -18.53 6.08 8.30
N LEU A 23 -18.13 5.59 7.13
CA LEU A 23 -16.88 5.97 6.45
C LEU A 23 -16.82 7.47 6.12
N LYS A 24 -17.91 8.08 5.66
CA LYS A 24 -17.97 9.54 5.42
C LYS A 24 -17.73 10.34 6.71
N LYS A 25 -18.34 9.93 7.83
CA LYS A 25 -18.15 10.58 9.14
C LYS A 25 -16.72 10.39 9.65
N ILE A 26 -16.17 9.17 9.56
CA ILE A 26 -14.78 8.85 9.91
C ILE A 26 -13.80 9.73 9.11
N LYS A 27 -13.99 9.83 7.80
CA LYS A 27 -13.15 10.65 6.93
C LYS A 27 -13.16 12.13 7.31
N LYS A 28 -14.30 12.68 7.72
CA LYS A 28 -14.37 14.09 8.19
C LYS A 28 -13.50 14.35 9.43
N LEU A 29 -13.40 13.37 10.33
CA LEU A 29 -12.60 13.48 11.55
C LEU A 29 -11.13 13.09 11.33
N SER A 30 -10.84 12.21 10.37
CA SER A 30 -9.49 11.79 9.99
C SER A 30 -8.84 12.82 9.07
N LYS A 31 -8.57 14.03 9.60
CA LYS A 31 -7.84 15.04 8.82
C LYS A 31 -6.41 14.55 8.58
N LYS A 32 -5.93 14.70 7.33
CA LYS A 32 -4.56 14.33 6.95
C LYS A 32 -3.54 14.97 7.90
N ILE A 33 -2.58 14.17 8.33
CA ILE A 33 -1.40 14.66 9.01
C ILE A 33 -0.63 15.53 8.02
N ASN A 34 -0.70 16.85 8.18
CA ASN A 34 0.01 17.78 7.30
C ASN A 34 1.45 18.02 7.78
N THR A 35 2.07 16.99 8.32
CA THR A 35 3.46 16.99 8.74
C THR A 35 4.27 16.01 7.92
N TYR A 36 5.54 16.32 7.75
CA TYR A 36 6.47 15.52 6.96
C TYR A 36 7.70 15.13 7.76
N GLU A 37 8.44 14.18 7.23
CA GLU A 37 9.77 13.82 7.66
C GLU A 37 10.65 13.54 6.44
N TYR A 38 11.95 13.65 6.63
CA TYR A 38 12.92 13.20 5.62
C TYR A 38 13.35 11.78 5.96
N VAL A 39 13.26 10.90 4.98
CA VAL A 39 13.77 9.53 5.09
C VAL A 39 14.86 9.29 4.04
N ASN A 40 15.81 8.40 4.33
CA ASN A 40 16.74 7.97 3.30
C ASN A 40 15.97 7.22 2.21
N LEU A 41 16.46 7.30 0.97
CA LEU A 41 15.77 6.65 -0.16
C LEU A 41 15.61 5.15 0.06
N ILE A 42 16.58 4.49 0.70
CA ILE A 42 16.52 3.06 1.01
C ILE A 42 15.32 2.70 1.93
N ASP A 43 14.92 3.62 2.81
CA ASP A 43 13.84 3.45 3.79
C ASP A 43 12.49 3.99 3.26
N SER A 44 12.45 4.42 1.99
CA SER A 44 11.28 5.13 1.43
C SER A 44 10.20 4.22 0.84
N HIS A 45 10.45 2.92 0.72
CA HIS A 45 9.46 1.98 0.16
C HIS A 45 8.13 2.03 0.91
N ASN A 46 7.00 2.08 0.17
CA ASN A 46 5.64 2.23 0.70
C ASN A 46 5.37 3.53 1.49
N ARG A 47 6.29 4.50 1.49
CA ARG A 47 6.04 5.83 2.02
C ARG A 47 5.27 6.68 1.01
N VAL A 48 4.54 7.67 1.53
CA VAL A 48 3.75 8.61 0.71
C VAL A 48 4.52 9.88 0.51
N LEU A 49 4.72 10.29 -0.73
CA LEU A 49 5.46 11.48 -1.09
C LEU A 49 4.73 12.77 -0.67
N TYR A 50 5.42 13.64 0.09
CA TYR A 50 4.82 14.88 0.62
C TYR A 50 4.71 16.02 -0.40
N GLU A 51 5.60 16.05 -1.39
CA GLU A 51 5.66 17.10 -2.42
C GLU A 51 5.99 16.52 -3.80
N ASN A 52 5.81 17.33 -4.83
CA ASN A 52 6.20 16.95 -6.19
C ASN A 52 7.73 16.86 -6.30
N VAL A 53 8.24 15.85 -6.98
CA VAL A 53 9.67 15.71 -7.29
C VAL A 53 9.89 15.97 -8.77
N LYS A 54 10.78 16.90 -9.07
CA LYS A 54 11.23 17.22 -10.43
C LYS A 54 12.66 16.73 -10.65
N SER A 55 12.98 16.40 -11.88
CA SER A 55 14.33 16.02 -12.29
C SER A 55 15.30 17.18 -12.18
N LYS A 56 16.53 16.87 -11.73
CA LYS A 56 17.66 17.80 -11.71
C LYS A 56 18.66 17.50 -12.83
N LEU A 57 18.78 16.22 -13.18
CA LEU A 57 19.74 15.72 -14.15
C LEU A 57 19.03 15.25 -15.42
N LYS A 58 19.76 15.31 -16.53
CA LYS A 58 19.39 14.60 -17.75
C LYS A 58 19.62 13.09 -17.54
N VAL A 59 18.82 12.25 -18.20
CA VAL A 59 19.07 10.81 -18.27
C VAL A 59 18.92 10.39 -19.75
N PRO A 60 19.96 9.81 -20.35
CA PRO A 60 21.34 9.82 -19.86
C PRO A 60 21.95 11.24 -19.78
N ASN A 61 23.01 11.43 -18.99
CA ASN A 61 23.65 12.72 -18.84
C ASN A 61 24.44 13.18 -20.08
N TYR A 62 24.93 12.24 -20.86
CA TYR A 62 25.73 12.43 -22.06
C TYR A 62 25.16 11.58 -23.19
N ASP A 63 25.52 11.92 -24.43
CA ASP A 63 25.25 11.04 -25.57
C ASP A 63 26.04 9.74 -25.39
N ASN A 64 25.36 8.63 -25.32
CA ASN A 64 25.94 7.32 -25.03
C ASN A 64 25.74 6.35 -26.18
N SER A 65 26.68 5.41 -26.32
CA SER A 65 26.47 4.30 -27.26
C SER A 65 25.37 3.36 -26.81
N ALA A 66 24.49 3.00 -27.73
CA ALA A 66 23.46 1.98 -27.52
C ALA A 66 24.01 0.55 -27.74
N MET A 67 25.17 0.41 -28.39
CA MET A 67 25.76 -0.85 -28.80
C MET A 67 27.28 -0.89 -28.57
N ASP A 68 27.86 -2.08 -28.52
CA ASP A 68 29.30 -2.28 -28.59
C ASP A 68 29.76 -2.14 -30.05
N GLY A 69 30.83 -1.40 -30.28
CA GLY A 69 31.29 -1.14 -31.61
C GLY A 69 32.37 -0.07 -31.73
N TYR A 70 32.28 0.75 -32.75
CA TYR A 70 33.22 1.82 -33.04
C TYR A 70 32.49 3.11 -33.36
N ALA A 71 32.83 4.16 -32.60
CA ALA A 71 32.31 5.53 -32.81
C ALA A 71 33.19 6.26 -33.81
N LEU A 72 32.57 6.91 -34.82
CA LEU A 72 33.26 7.63 -35.86
C LEU A 72 32.40 8.76 -36.42
N ASN A 73 32.98 9.56 -37.36
CA ASN A 73 32.24 10.58 -38.09
C ASN A 73 31.70 10.00 -39.41
N ILE A 74 30.41 10.10 -39.66
CA ILE A 74 29.77 9.60 -40.89
C ILE A 74 30.33 10.29 -42.15
N ASN A 75 30.78 11.54 -42.06
CA ASN A 75 31.37 12.23 -43.22
C ASN A 75 32.68 11.61 -43.68
N ASP A 76 33.44 11.00 -42.76
CA ASP A 76 34.67 10.27 -43.12
C ASP A 76 34.31 8.89 -43.70
N LEU A 77 33.25 8.23 -43.15
CA LEU A 77 32.77 6.94 -43.68
C LEU A 77 32.32 7.02 -45.15
N ASN A 78 31.81 8.18 -45.59
CA ASN A 78 31.44 8.42 -46.97
C ASN A 78 32.66 8.49 -47.93
N LYS A 79 33.88 8.68 -47.37
CA LYS A 79 35.12 8.83 -48.14
C LYS A 79 36.02 7.58 -48.10
N THR A 80 36.02 6.88 -46.97
CA THR A 80 36.79 5.66 -46.77
C THR A 80 36.04 4.65 -45.92
N LYS A 81 36.31 3.38 -46.11
CA LYS A 81 35.80 2.30 -45.27
C LYS A 81 36.84 1.82 -44.25
N ILE A 82 38.07 2.35 -44.27
CA ILE A 82 39.16 1.95 -43.40
C ILE A 82 39.47 3.07 -42.43
N PHE A 83 39.54 2.73 -41.14
CA PHE A 83 39.76 3.66 -40.03
C PHE A 83 40.84 3.17 -39.10
N SER A 84 41.69 4.09 -38.60
CA SER A 84 42.64 3.81 -37.52
C SER A 84 41.94 3.95 -36.15
N VAL A 85 42.21 3.05 -35.22
CA VAL A 85 41.65 3.05 -33.89
C VAL A 85 42.46 3.93 -32.96
N ALA A 86 41.95 5.13 -32.64
CA ALA A 86 42.63 6.13 -31.78
C ALA A 86 42.65 5.77 -30.29
N GLY A 87 41.80 4.81 -29.88
CA GLY A 87 41.67 4.37 -28.50
C GLY A 87 40.32 3.77 -28.18
N SER A 88 39.94 3.77 -26.90
CA SER A 88 38.68 3.20 -26.44
C SER A 88 37.92 4.13 -25.50
N SER A 89 36.58 4.08 -25.58
CA SER A 89 35.65 4.71 -24.64
C SER A 89 34.85 3.62 -23.90
N LEU A 90 35.01 3.55 -22.60
CA LEU A 90 34.37 2.57 -21.74
C LEU A 90 33.35 3.26 -20.83
N ALA A 91 32.36 2.52 -20.32
CA ALA A 91 31.47 3.02 -19.28
C ALA A 91 32.28 3.43 -18.05
N GLY A 92 32.10 4.69 -17.60
CA GLY A 92 32.90 5.26 -16.51
C GLY A 92 34.31 5.77 -16.90
N SER A 93 34.81 5.43 -18.10
CA SER A 93 36.12 5.90 -18.58
C SER A 93 36.02 6.40 -20.03
N PRO A 94 35.47 7.61 -20.24
CA PRO A 94 35.26 8.16 -21.56
C PRO A 94 36.57 8.52 -22.29
N PHE A 95 36.59 8.38 -23.60
CA PHE A 95 37.65 8.83 -24.45
C PHE A 95 37.65 10.37 -24.54
N LYS A 96 38.77 11.02 -24.09
CA LYS A 96 38.84 12.48 -23.94
C LYS A 96 39.64 13.20 -25.02
N LYS A 97 40.39 12.45 -25.87
CA LYS A 97 41.22 13.05 -26.92
C LYS A 97 40.35 13.46 -28.12
N ASN A 98 40.86 14.40 -28.92
CA ASN A 98 40.24 14.74 -30.20
C ASN A 98 40.51 13.62 -31.22
N ILE A 99 39.48 13.27 -31.96
CA ILE A 99 39.55 12.29 -33.06
C ILE A 99 39.91 13.04 -34.34
N LYS A 100 40.92 12.55 -35.04
CA LYS A 100 41.33 13.07 -36.35
C LYS A 100 40.50 12.47 -37.48
N LYS A 101 40.68 13.00 -38.65
CA LYS A 101 40.03 12.47 -39.86
C LYS A 101 40.46 11.02 -40.10
N ASN A 102 39.51 10.17 -40.48
CA ASN A 102 39.67 8.72 -40.68
C ASN A 102 40.13 7.95 -39.42
N GLU A 103 39.90 8.50 -38.22
CA GLU A 103 40.01 7.78 -36.97
C GLU A 103 38.66 7.36 -36.41
N CYS A 104 38.63 6.28 -35.67
CA CYS A 104 37.48 5.80 -34.92
C CYS A 104 37.90 5.48 -33.46
N VAL A 105 36.94 5.32 -32.59
CA VAL A 105 37.16 4.95 -31.15
C VAL A 105 36.34 3.70 -30.89
N LYS A 106 37.01 2.65 -30.40
CA LYS A 106 36.30 1.47 -29.88
C LYS A 106 35.44 1.87 -28.73
N ILE A 107 34.13 1.57 -28.78
CA ILE A 107 33.15 2.02 -27.76
C ILE A 107 32.31 0.85 -27.28
N MET A 108 32.01 0.86 -25.98
CA MET A 108 31.12 -0.10 -25.35
C MET A 108 29.75 0.53 -25.06
N THR A 109 28.73 -0.30 -25.00
CA THR A 109 27.37 0.09 -24.64
C THR A 109 27.35 0.91 -23.35
N GLY A 110 26.65 2.04 -23.34
CA GLY A 110 26.58 2.97 -22.20
C GLY A 110 27.78 3.91 -22.07
N ALA A 111 28.85 3.71 -22.85
CA ALA A 111 30.01 4.64 -22.84
C ALA A 111 29.66 5.95 -23.57
N VAL A 112 30.28 7.04 -23.13
CA VAL A 112 30.08 8.36 -23.72
C VAL A 112 30.65 8.38 -25.15
N VAL A 113 29.84 8.83 -26.09
CA VAL A 113 30.22 9.03 -27.48
C VAL A 113 31.26 10.16 -27.55
N PRO A 114 32.46 9.92 -28.12
CA PRO A 114 33.48 10.94 -28.19
C PRO A 114 33.05 12.16 -29.03
N LYS A 115 33.62 13.33 -28.73
CA LYS A 115 33.38 14.54 -29.53
C LYS A 115 33.77 14.28 -30.99
N ASN A 116 33.00 14.86 -31.92
CA ASN A 116 33.13 14.72 -33.36
C ASN A 116 32.74 13.32 -33.95
N CYS A 117 32.34 12.37 -33.11
CA CYS A 117 31.65 11.17 -33.57
C CYS A 117 30.13 11.42 -33.59
N ASN A 118 29.48 10.94 -34.63
CA ASN A 118 28.05 11.08 -34.82
C ASN A 118 27.34 9.81 -35.27
N ILE A 119 28.05 8.67 -35.12
CA ILE A 119 27.55 7.34 -35.42
C ILE A 119 28.33 6.30 -34.63
N VAL A 120 27.70 5.20 -34.28
CA VAL A 120 28.34 4.00 -33.75
C VAL A 120 28.01 2.82 -34.70
N ILE A 121 29.04 2.21 -35.23
CA ILE A 121 28.94 0.98 -36.01
C ILE A 121 29.11 -0.21 -35.06
N MET A 122 28.23 -1.19 -35.16
CA MET A 122 28.27 -2.38 -34.31
C MET A 122 29.50 -3.22 -34.64
N LYS A 123 30.07 -3.90 -33.64
CA LYS A 123 31.28 -4.74 -33.83
C LYS A 123 31.07 -5.86 -34.84
N GLU A 124 29.86 -6.33 -35.01
CA GLU A 124 29.47 -7.36 -36.01
C GLU A 124 29.58 -6.87 -37.45
N GLU A 125 29.61 -5.56 -37.68
CA GLU A 125 29.71 -4.93 -39.00
C GLU A 125 31.14 -4.47 -39.30
N ILE A 126 32.13 -5.02 -38.58
CA ILE A 126 33.54 -4.59 -38.67
C ILE A 126 34.47 -5.78 -38.90
N THR A 127 35.45 -5.60 -39.78
CA THR A 127 36.58 -6.50 -39.95
C THR A 127 37.84 -5.85 -39.40
N LEU A 128 38.52 -6.51 -38.47
CA LEU A 128 39.84 -6.10 -38.00
C LEU A 128 40.87 -6.47 -39.07
N ILE A 129 41.57 -5.47 -39.65
CA ILE A 129 42.63 -5.67 -40.63
C ILE A 129 43.94 -5.87 -39.91
N GLU A 130 44.25 -5.01 -38.95
CA GLU A 130 45.46 -5.01 -38.12
C GLU A 130 45.09 -4.61 -36.71
N LYS A 131 46.08 -4.70 -35.75
CA LYS A 131 45.82 -4.40 -34.34
C LYS A 131 45.10 -3.07 -34.09
N ASN A 132 45.31 -2.05 -34.92
CA ASN A 132 44.72 -0.71 -34.78
C ASN A 132 44.08 -0.23 -36.10
N LEU A 133 43.72 -1.10 -37.00
CA LEU A 133 43.11 -0.78 -38.30
C LEU A 133 41.84 -1.61 -38.54
N VAL A 134 40.75 -0.95 -38.78
CA VAL A 134 39.44 -1.59 -38.93
C VAL A 134 38.80 -1.21 -40.29
N LYS A 135 38.09 -2.17 -40.89
CA LYS A 135 37.26 -1.95 -42.07
C LYS A 135 35.80 -2.05 -41.72
N ILE A 136 35.03 -1.03 -42.11
CA ILE A 136 33.57 -1.00 -41.98
C ILE A 136 32.92 -1.72 -43.14
N ASN A 137 32.13 -2.76 -42.84
CA ASN A 137 31.43 -3.57 -43.83
C ASN A 137 30.02 -3.07 -44.14
N SER A 138 29.47 -2.20 -43.30
CA SER A 138 28.10 -1.68 -43.46
C SER A 138 28.00 -0.73 -44.67
N ASN A 139 26.98 -0.96 -45.50
CA ASN A 139 26.72 -0.17 -46.71
C ASN A 139 25.60 0.84 -46.53
N LYS A 140 24.74 0.69 -45.53
CA LYS A 140 23.61 1.58 -45.25
C LYS A 140 23.67 2.03 -43.79
N VAL A 141 24.20 3.24 -43.60
CA VAL A 141 24.40 3.81 -42.26
C VAL A 141 23.70 5.14 -42.18
N LYS A 142 23.02 5.39 -41.04
CA LYS A 142 22.32 6.64 -40.80
C LYS A 142 23.06 7.46 -39.74
N LYS A 143 23.08 8.79 -39.95
CA LYS A 143 23.60 9.71 -38.92
C LYS A 143 22.88 9.47 -37.60
N PHE A 144 23.62 9.44 -36.48
CA PHE A 144 23.17 9.16 -35.13
C PHE A 144 22.71 7.72 -34.87
N GLN A 145 22.93 6.80 -35.77
CA GLN A 145 22.65 5.38 -35.56
C GLN A 145 23.39 4.88 -34.30
N ASN A 146 22.70 4.11 -33.46
CA ASN A 146 23.19 3.50 -32.23
C ASN A 146 23.71 4.52 -31.18
N ILE A 147 23.19 5.77 -31.20
CA ILE A 147 23.48 6.79 -30.18
C ILE A 147 22.20 7.08 -29.39
N ARG A 148 22.30 7.01 -28.06
CA ARG A 148 21.28 7.51 -27.13
C ARG A 148 21.62 8.92 -26.75
N PHE A 149 20.69 9.83 -27.02
CA PHE A 149 20.93 11.25 -26.77
C PHE A 149 20.79 11.63 -25.30
N SER A 150 21.61 12.58 -24.89
CA SER A 150 21.51 13.20 -23.58
C SER A 150 20.10 13.72 -23.31
N GLY A 151 19.47 13.21 -22.25
CA GLY A 151 18.12 13.60 -21.86
C GLY A 151 16.98 12.99 -22.68
N GLU A 152 17.23 11.93 -23.46
CA GLU A 152 16.15 11.27 -24.23
C GLU A 152 15.07 10.66 -23.34
N ASP A 153 15.40 10.13 -22.16
CA ASP A 153 14.44 9.62 -21.17
C ASP A 153 13.95 10.73 -20.25
N ILE A 154 14.88 11.44 -19.61
CA ILE A 154 14.55 12.48 -18.64
C ILE A 154 15.27 13.77 -18.97
N LYS A 155 14.48 14.84 -19.21
CA LYS A 155 14.97 16.22 -19.34
C LYS A 155 14.95 16.92 -17.97
N PRO A 156 15.78 17.93 -17.73
CA PRO A 156 15.74 18.75 -16.52
C PRO A 156 14.35 19.37 -16.30
N ASN A 157 13.98 19.54 -15.04
CA ASN A 157 12.69 20.10 -14.60
C ASN A 157 11.45 19.28 -14.98
N LYS A 158 11.61 18.06 -15.54
CA LYS A 158 10.49 17.15 -15.79
C LYS A 158 9.90 16.70 -14.44
N LEU A 159 8.57 16.72 -14.32
CA LEU A 159 7.88 16.15 -13.16
C LEU A 159 8.07 14.62 -13.17
N LEU A 160 8.78 14.10 -12.16
CA LEU A 160 9.05 12.68 -12.00
C LEU A 160 7.94 11.99 -11.22
N LEU A 161 7.64 12.51 -10.04
CA LEU A 161 6.64 11.96 -9.13
C LEU A 161 5.78 13.08 -8.57
N LYS A 162 4.47 12.82 -8.46
CA LYS A 162 3.51 13.75 -7.86
C LYS A 162 3.42 13.57 -6.35
N LYS A 163 3.07 14.62 -5.63
CA LYS A 163 2.61 14.55 -4.22
C LYS A 163 1.54 13.46 -4.08
N PHE A 164 1.54 12.74 -2.97
CA PHE A 164 0.70 11.58 -2.66
C PHE A 164 1.04 10.30 -3.44
N HIS A 165 2.10 10.28 -4.23
CA HIS A 165 2.59 9.05 -4.84
C HIS A 165 3.12 8.10 -3.75
N ILE A 166 2.71 6.83 -3.79
CA ILE A 166 3.26 5.78 -2.93
C ILE A 166 4.54 5.27 -3.58
N ILE A 167 5.66 5.45 -2.89
CA ILE A 167 6.98 5.10 -3.41
C ILE A 167 7.09 3.58 -3.49
N ASN A 168 7.30 3.08 -4.70
CA ASN A 168 7.55 1.67 -5.01
C ASN A 168 8.98 1.46 -5.53
N SER A 169 9.35 0.23 -5.88
CA SER A 169 10.70 -0.10 -6.35
C SER A 169 11.12 0.69 -7.58
N SER A 170 10.23 0.88 -8.58
CA SER A 170 10.55 1.67 -9.77
C SER A 170 10.72 3.16 -9.45
N SER A 171 9.93 3.70 -8.53
CA SER A 171 10.08 5.07 -8.03
C SER A 171 11.42 5.27 -7.33
N MET A 172 11.86 4.30 -6.53
CA MET A 172 13.18 4.34 -5.87
C MET A 172 14.31 4.35 -6.89
N GLY A 173 14.26 3.49 -7.89
CA GLY A 173 15.24 3.48 -8.99
C GLY A 173 15.27 4.81 -9.76
N LEU A 174 14.10 5.36 -10.06
CA LEU A 174 13.98 6.66 -10.73
C LEU A 174 14.59 7.80 -9.91
N LEU A 175 14.33 7.85 -8.61
CA LEU A 175 14.90 8.85 -7.71
C LEU A 175 16.40 8.68 -7.56
N ALA A 176 16.90 7.44 -7.46
CA ALA A 176 18.31 7.13 -7.40
C ALA A 176 19.07 7.59 -8.66
N SER A 177 18.48 7.42 -9.85
CA SER A 177 19.06 7.90 -11.12
C SER A 177 19.25 9.42 -11.17
N GLN A 178 18.55 10.16 -10.30
CA GLN A 178 18.65 11.61 -10.12
C GLN A 178 19.62 12.01 -9.00
N GLY A 179 20.30 11.05 -8.35
CA GLY A 179 21.18 11.30 -7.21
C GLY A 179 20.43 11.72 -5.93
N ILE A 180 19.13 11.41 -5.82
CA ILE A 180 18.32 11.76 -4.66
C ILE A 180 18.52 10.68 -3.59
N ASN A 181 19.20 11.01 -2.49
CA ASN A 181 19.44 10.10 -1.38
C ASN A 181 18.48 10.25 -0.20
N LYS A 182 17.82 11.40 -0.08
CA LYS A 182 16.77 11.67 0.94
C LYS A 182 15.54 12.24 0.29
N ILE A 183 14.37 11.85 0.80
CA ILE A 183 13.09 12.28 0.25
C ILE A 183 12.12 12.69 1.35
N LYS A 184 11.29 13.68 1.03
CA LYS A 184 10.29 14.24 1.93
C LYS A 184 8.99 13.45 1.79
N VAL A 185 8.56 12.83 2.87
CA VAL A 185 7.38 11.96 2.92
C VAL A 185 6.43 12.39 4.03
N PHE A 186 5.15 12.06 3.91
CA PHE A 186 4.23 12.23 5.03
C PHE A 186 4.69 11.40 6.22
N LYS A 187 4.58 11.95 7.45
CA LYS A 187 4.78 11.16 8.66
C LYS A 187 3.80 10.01 8.71
N LYS A 188 4.24 8.86 9.22
CA LYS A 188 3.35 7.76 9.54
C LYS A 188 2.53 8.11 10.77
N PRO A 189 1.19 7.89 10.79
CA PRO A 189 0.41 8.03 12.01
C PRO A 189 0.90 7.01 13.04
N LYS A 190 0.97 7.45 14.30
CA LYS A 190 1.23 6.59 15.45
C LYS A 190 -0.11 6.03 15.93
N VAL A 191 -0.19 4.72 16.10
CA VAL A 191 -1.38 4.02 16.58
C VAL A 191 -1.07 3.37 17.91
N SER A 192 -1.87 3.62 18.92
CA SER A 192 -1.87 2.83 20.15
C SER A 192 -3.10 1.96 20.24
N PHE A 193 -2.98 0.85 20.94
CA PHE A 193 -4.16 0.05 21.27
C PHE A 193 -4.04 -0.59 22.66
N PHE A 194 -5.17 -0.95 23.24
CA PHE A 194 -5.28 -1.78 24.43
C PHE A 194 -6.52 -2.67 24.32
N THR A 195 -6.49 -3.78 25.03
CA THR A 195 -7.63 -4.68 25.20
C THR A 195 -8.26 -4.48 26.58
N SER A 196 -9.53 -4.75 26.74
CA SER A 196 -10.22 -4.71 28.04
C SER A 196 -11.20 -5.86 28.18
N GLY A 197 -11.61 -6.11 29.41
CA GLY A 197 -12.53 -7.16 29.80
C GLY A 197 -11.97 -7.98 30.95
N ASP A 198 -12.69 -8.05 32.06
CA ASP A 198 -12.26 -8.85 33.22
C ASP A 198 -12.13 -10.34 32.89
N GLU A 199 -12.82 -10.81 31.83
CA GLU A 199 -12.70 -12.17 31.34
C GLU A 199 -11.37 -12.47 30.65
N VAL A 200 -10.60 -11.43 30.23
CA VAL A 200 -9.42 -11.56 29.40
C VAL A 200 -8.17 -11.76 30.25
N VAL A 201 -7.36 -12.77 29.92
CA VAL A 201 -6.07 -13.01 30.58
C VAL A 201 -4.93 -13.11 29.56
N ALA A 202 -3.73 -12.79 30.01
CA ALA A 202 -2.52 -12.88 29.19
C ALA A 202 -2.22 -14.33 28.78
N ILE A 203 -1.61 -14.51 27.60
CA ILE A 203 -1.38 -15.87 27.03
C ILE A 203 -0.39 -16.72 27.82
N ASP A 204 0.49 -16.10 28.60
CA ASP A 204 1.49 -16.75 29.45
C ASP A 204 0.92 -17.18 30.82
N LYS A 205 -0.33 -16.85 31.11
CA LYS A 205 -0.98 -17.20 32.38
C LYS A 205 -1.87 -18.44 32.23
N LYS A 206 -1.98 -19.21 33.31
CA LYS A 206 -2.95 -20.30 33.37
C LYS A 206 -4.35 -19.75 33.17
N LEU A 207 -5.18 -20.43 32.38
CA LEU A 207 -6.54 -20.02 32.08
C LEU A 207 -7.49 -20.38 33.23
N PRO A 208 -8.01 -19.42 34.03
CA PRO A 208 -9.00 -19.70 35.06
C PRO A 208 -10.37 -20.03 34.43
N TYR A 209 -11.22 -20.66 35.22
CA TYR A 209 -12.60 -20.93 34.82
C TYR A 209 -13.36 -19.63 34.48
N GLY A 210 -14.07 -19.59 33.36
CA GLY A 210 -14.82 -18.43 32.91
C GLY A 210 -13.98 -17.35 32.24
N LYS A 211 -12.66 -17.53 32.04
CA LYS A 211 -11.78 -16.59 31.38
C LYS A 211 -11.39 -17.06 29.97
N VAL A 212 -10.86 -16.15 29.18
CA VAL A 212 -10.34 -16.38 27.82
C VAL A 212 -8.97 -15.74 27.65
N HIS A 213 -8.12 -16.30 26.82
CA HIS A 213 -6.86 -15.66 26.46
C HIS A 213 -7.07 -14.48 25.51
N ASP A 214 -6.23 -13.45 25.64
CA ASP A 214 -6.26 -12.22 24.82
C ASP A 214 -5.85 -12.47 23.37
N SER A 215 -6.77 -12.97 22.56
CA SER A 215 -6.53 -13.15 21.13
C SER A 215 -6.58 -11.84 20.34
N ASN A 216 -7.36 -10.86 20.79
CA ASN A 216 -7.53 -9.59 20.08
C ASN A 216 -6.25 -8.78 20.01
N ARG A 217 -5.44 -8.77 21.06
CA ARG A 217 -4.13 -8.14 21.13
C ARG A 217 -3.21 -8.62 20.01
N PHE A 218 -3.10 -9.93 19.82
CA PHE A 218 -2.25 -10.53 18.79
C PHE A 218 -2.82 -10.35 17.39
N THR A 219 -4.14 -10.43 17.23
CA THR A 219 -4.82 -10.17 15.97
C THR A 219 -4.57 -8.73 15.49
N LEU A 220 -4.76 -7.74 16.37
CA LEU A 220 -4.50 -6.32 16.03
C LEU A 220 -3.01 -6.09 15.73
N THR A 221 -2.10 -6.66 16.52
CA THR A 221 -0.66 -6.57 16.26
C THR A 221 -0.32 -7.08 14.87
N GLY A 222 -0.83 -8.27 14.48
CA GLY A 222 -0.62 -8.83 13.15
C GLY A 222 -1.16 -7.95 12.03
N MET A 223 -2.39 -7.45 12.16
CA MET A 223 -3.02 -6.59 11.16
C MET A 223 -2.31 -5.23 11.01
N LEU A 224 -1.84 -4.65 12.10
CA LEU A 224 -1.07 -3.40 12.09
C LEU A 224 0.31 -3.60 11.46
N ALA A 225 1.01 -4.67 11.81
CA ALA A 225 2.32 -5.04 11.25
C ALA A 225 2.23 -5.30 9.74
N LYS A 226 1.22 -6.04 9.27
CA LYS A 226 0.95 -6.28 7.84
C LYS A 226 0.86 -4.98 7.04
N ASN A 227 0.30 -3.94 7.63
CA ASN A 227 0.11 -2.64 7.00
C ASN A 227 1.27 -1.66 7.27
N ASN A 228 2.37 -2.14 7.86
CA ASN A 228 3.58 -1.36 8.18
C ASN A 228 3.27 -0.09 9.00
N ILE A 229 2.44 -0.26 10.05
CA ILE A 229 1.98 0.80 10.94
C ILE A 229 2.79 0.75 12.23
N ASN A 230 3.30 1.92 12.66
CA ASN A 230 3.95 2.04 13.95
C ASN A 230 2.93 1.92 15.08
N VAL A 231 3.11 0.97 15.98
CA VAL A 231 2.15 0.67 17.03
C VAL A 231 2.76 0.76 18.41
N LEU A 232 2.01 1.33 19.35
CA LEU A 232 2.26 1.29 20.78
C LEU A 232 1.21 0.38 21.43
N ASP A 233 1.64 -0.82 21.80
CA ASP A 233 0.80 -1.77 22.55
C ASP A 233 0.78 -1.38 24.02
N LEU A 234 -0.37 -0.94 24.50
CA LEU A 234 -0.60 -0.53 25.90
C LEU A 234 -1.03 -1.71 26.79
N GLY A 235 -1.11 -2.92 26.21
CA GLY A 235 -1.50 -4.13 26.93
C GLY A 235 -2.98 -4.19 27.27
N HIS A 236 -3.28 -4.95 28.31
CA HIS A 236 -4.63 -5.13 28.82
C HIS A 236 -4.99 -4.08 29.87
N ALA A 237 -6.22 -3.58 29.84
CA ALA A 237 -6.83 -2.73 30.86
C ALA A 237 -7.85 -3.54 31.67
N LYS A 238 -7.78 -3.46 32.99
CA LYS A 238 -8.85 -3.97 33.86
C LYS A 238 -10.11 -3.13 33.69
N ASP A 239 -11.27 -3.73 33.91
CA ASP A 239 -12.55 -3.04 33.85
C ASP A 239 -12.72 -2.10 35.08
N SER A 240 -11.89 -1.07 35.11
CA SER A 240 -11.94 0.02 36.08
C SER A 240 -11.70 1.38 35.43
N ILE A 241 -12.43 2.37 35.87
CA ILE A 241 -12.30 3.77 35.40
C ILE A 241 -10.85 4.25 35.51
N LYS A 242 -10.16 3.91 36.61
CA LYS A 242 -8.78 4.32 36.88
C LYS A 242 -7.80 3.76 35.84
N ASP A 243 -7.88 2.46 35.56
CA ASP A 243 -6.94 1.80 34.64
C ASP A 243 -7.21 2.23 33.19
N ILE A 244 -8.47 2.29 32.79
CA ILE A 244 -8.89 2.77 31.46
C ILE A 244 -8.45 4.22 31.24
N LYS A 245 -8.65 5.13 32.20
CA LYS A 245 -8.16 6.52 32.11
C LYS A 245 -6.65 6.60 31.98
N LYS A 246 -5.90 5.73 32.67
CA LYS A 246 -4.44 5.65 32.54
C LYS A 246 -4.02 5.27 31.12
N LYS A 247 -4.67 4.25 30.51
CA LYS A 247 -4.40 3.85 29.12
C LYS A 247 -4.67 5.00 28.14
N PHE A 248 -5.83 5.66 28.26
CA PHE A 248 -6.14 6.82 27.42
C PHE A 248 -5.17 7.99 27.63
N SER A 249 -4.76 8.27 28.86
CA SER A 249 -3.79 9.33 29.14
C SER A 249 -2.46 9.12 28.42
N THR A 250 -1.96 7.87 28.38
CA THR A 250 -0.75 7.51 27.63
C THR A 250 -1.00 7.60 26.13
N ALA A 251 -2.10 7.01 25.64
CA ALA A 251 -2.45 6.99 24.21
C ALA A 251 -2.56 8.40 23.61
N ILE A 252 -3.23 9.32 24.30
CA ILE A 252 -3.44 10.71 23.84
C ILE A 252 -2.13 11.49 23.70
N LYS A 253 -1.13 11.20 24.53
CA LYS A 253 0.17 11.86 24.46
C LYS A 253 1.05 11.32 23.33
N GLU A 254 0.94 10.01 23.04
CA GLU A 254 1.89 9.28 22.23
C GLU A 254 1.38 8.95 20.82
N SER A 255 0.08 9.10 20.55
CA SER A 255 -0.54 8.53 19.35
C SER A 255 -1.54 9.46 18.67
N ASP A 256 -1.65 9.32 17.36
CA ASP A 256 -2.66 10.00 16.53
C ASP A 256 -4.00 9.23 16.53
N ILE A 257 -3.93 7.90 16.76
CA ILE A 257 -5.09 7.02 16.87
C ILE A 257 -4.93 6.13 18.11
N VAL A 258 -6.01 5.95 18.84
CA VAL A 258 -6.13 4.93 19.90
C VAL A 258 -7.26 3.97 19.59
N ILE A 259 -7.00 2.67 19.75
CA ILE A 259 -7.95 1.58 19.54
C ILE A 259 -8.17 0.87 20.87
N SER A 260 -9.43 0.67 21.27
CA SER A 260 -9.76 -0.30 22.32
C SER A 260 -10.55 -1.47 21.74
N THR A 261 -10.39 -2.66 22.32
CA THR A 261 -11.28 -3.79 22.05
C THR A 261 -11.96 -4.23 23.34
N GLY A 262 -13.25 -4.54 23.24
CA GLY A 262 -14.12 -4.73 24.41
C GLY A 262 -14.69 -3.40 24.89
N GLY A 263 -15.64 -3.47 25.83
CA GLY A 263 -16.22 -2.28 26.49
C GLY A 263 -16.96 -1.28 25.59
N VAL A 264 -17.45 -1.68 24.42
CA VAL A 264 -18.26 -0.83 23.51
C VAL A 264 -19.62 -1.45 23.19
N SER A 265 -20.04 -2.39 24.03
CA SER A 265 -21.33 -3.03 23.93
C SER A 265 -22.44 -2.11 24.47
N VAL A 266 -23.69 -2.49 24.28
CA VAL A 266 -24.86 -1.77 24.82
C VAL A 266 -25.17 -2.17 26.29
N GLY A 267 -24.26 -2.89 26.97
CA GLY A 267 -24.44 -3.35 28.35
C GLY A 267 -24.23 -2.26 29.40
N ASP A 268 -24.79 -2.47 30.59
CA ASP A 268 -24.81 -1.49 31.69
C ASP A 268 -23.45 -1.28 32.38
N ALA A 269 -22.46 -2.18 32.19
CA ALA A 269 -21.13 -2.13 32.79
C ALA A 269 -20.03 -1.77 31.77
N ASP A 270 -20.25 -0.70 30.97
CA ASP A 270 -19.30 -0.30 29.93
C ASP A 270 -18.44 0.89 30.40
N TYR A 271 -17.43 0.60 31.25
CA TYR A 271 -16.51 1.63 31.78
C TYR A 271 -15.77 2.42 30.69
N ILE A 272 -15.51 1.84 29.53
CA ILE A 272 -14.90 2.58 28.41
C ILE A 272 -15.83 3.68 27.95
N LYS A 273 -17.12 3.39 27.83
CA LYS A 273 -18.14 4.37 27.40
C LYS A 273 -18.19 5.58 28.34
N ASP A 274 -18.15 5.35 29.65
CA ASP A 274 -18.20 6.42 30.65
C ASP A 274 -16.92 7.26 30.64
N VAL A 275 -15.76 6.60 30.55
CA VAL A 275 -14.47 7.28 30.48
C VAL A 275 -14.36 8.13 29.21
N VAL A 276 -14.65 7.57 28.02
CA VAL A 276 -14.48 8.33 26.76
C VAL A 276 -15.46 9.49 26.63
N LYS A 277 -16.70 9.36 27.15
CA LYS A 277 -17.65 10.48 27.22
C LYS A 277 -17.14 11.62 28.06
N SER A 278 -16.38 11.34 29.14
CA SER A 278 -15.77 12.35 29.97
C SER A 278 -14.53 13.02 29.38
N LEU A 279 -13.90 12.38 28.34
CA LEU A 279 -12.64 12.82 27.77
C LEU A 279 -12.78 13.51 26.42
N GLY A 280 -13.88 13.28 25.69
CA GLY A 280 -14.02 13.80 24.34
C GLY A 280 -15.40 13.64 23.72
N ASP A 281 -15.51 14.01 22.44
CA ASP A 281 -16.73 13.88 21.63
C ASP A 281 -16.74 12.53 20.92
N ILE A 282 -17.41 11.57 21.53
CA ILE A 282 -17.46 10.18 21.07
C ILE A 282 -18.90 9.80 20.73
N ASN A 283 -19.04 9.24 19.54
CA ASN A 283 -20.28 8.70 19.04
C ASN A 283 -20.26 7.18 19.15
N PHE A 284 -21.34 6.60 19.68
CA PHE A 284 -21.55 5.15 19.71
C PHE A 284 -22.56 4.77 18.64
N TRP A 285 -22.09 4.07 17.62
CA TRP A 285 -22.93 3.71 16.49
C TRP A 285 -23.29 2.23 16.47
N LYS A 286 -24.48 1.98 16.02
CA LYS A 286 -24.88 0.68 15.49
C LYS A 286 -24.68 0.74 13.98
N VAL A 287 -23.69 0.04 13.45
CA VAL A 287 -23.46 -0.03 12.01
C VAL A 287 -24.24 -1.19 11.43
N ALA A 288 -24.87 -0.99 10.26
CA ALA A 288 -25.61 -2.03 9.55
C ALA A 288 -24.67 -3.06 8.89
N VAL A 289 -23.86 -3.71 9.72
CA VAL A 289 -22.86 -4.73 9.32
C VAL A 289 -22.92 -5.95 10.24
N LYS A 290 -22.53 -7.11 9.71
CA LYS A 290 -22.40 -8.38 10.45
C LYS A 290 -21.17 -9.14 9.95
N PRO A 291 -20.28 -9.56 10.90
CA PRO A 291 -20.22 -9.17 12.30
C PRO A 291 -19.66 -7.75 12.50
N GLY A 292 -19.74 -7.22 13.73
CA GLY A 292 -19.14 -5.93 14.07
C GLY A 292 -20.12 -4.75 14.12
N ARG A 293 -21.37 -4.97 14.55
CA ARG A 293 -22.43 -3.95 14.64
C ARG A 293 -22.08 -2.77 15.55
N PRO A 294 -21.61 -2.97 16.82
CA PRO A 294 -21.23 -1.84 17.68
C PRO A 294 -19.88 -1.27 17.25
N LEU A 295 -19.81 0.05 17.16
CA LEU A 295 -18.60 0.83 16.89
C LEU A 295 -18.66 2.13 17.67
N ALA A 296 -17.67 2.37 18.55
CA ALA A 296 -17.45 3.69 19.11
C ALA A 296 -16.40 4.42 18.27
N PHE A 297 -16.67 5.69 17.98
CA PHE A 297 -15.77 6.50 17.16
C PHE A 297 -15.88 7.98 17.52
N GLY A 298 -14.76 8.69 17.58
CA GLY A 298 -14.73 10.11 17.84
C GLY A 298 -13.32 10.65 18.03
N LYS A 299 -13.24 11.78 18.74
CA LYS A 299 -11.98 12.42 19.13
C LYS A 299 -11.89 12.60 20.62
N ILE A 300 -10.70 12.34 21.14
CA ILE A 300 -10.27 12.70 22.48
C ILE A 300 -9.11 13.67 22.30
N LYS A 301 -9.36 14.97 22.50
CA LYS A 301 -8.46 16.06 22.10
C LYS A 301 -8.14 15.95 20.59
N ASP A 302 -6.86 15.78 20.24
CA ASP A 302 -6.42 15.63 18.85
C ASP A 302 -6.32 14.16 18.40
N THR A 303 -6.42 13.20 19.31
CA THR A 303 -6.32 11.77 19.04
C THR A 303 -7.66 11.20 18.59
N ILE A 304 -7.67 10.44 17.50
CA ILE A 304 -8.84 9.71 17.04
C ILE A 304 -9.01 8.45 17.87
N PHE A 305 -10.22 8.20 18.32
CA PHE A 305 -10.56 7.00 19.08
C PHE A 305 -11.44 6.06 18.25
N PHE A 306 -11.10 4.76 18.33
CA PHE A 306 -11.94 3.66 17.87
C PHE A 306 -12.15 2.67 19.01
N GLY A 307 -13.39 2.42 19.36
CA GLY A 307 -13.78 1.31 20.22
C GLY A 307 -14.35 0.18 19.38
N LEU A 308 -13.70 -0.97 19.39
CA LEU A 308 -14.08 -2.13 18.61
C LEU A 308 -14.78 -3.18 19.49
N PRO A 309 -15.60 -4.07 18.90
CA PRO A 309 -16.26 -5.15 19.66
C PRO A 309 -15.25 -6.08 20.35
N GLY A 310 -15.71 -6.85 21.37
CA GLY A 310 -14.89 -7.86 22.03
C GLY A 310 -14.66 -9.14 21.20
N ASN A 311 -15.63 -9.54 20.36
CA ASN A 311 -15.52 -10.74 19.56
C ASN A 311 -14.42 -10.65 18.48
N PRO A 312 -13.49 -11.62 18.36
CA PRO A 312 -12.28 -11.50 17.56
C PRO A 312 -12.54 -11.30 16.06
N VAL A 313 -13.52 -12.00 15.48
CA VAL A 313 -13.87 -11.81 14.06
C VAL A 313 -14.46 -10.42 13.83
N SER A 314 -15.23 -9.91 14.78
CA SER A 314 -15.76 -8.53 14.71
C SER A 314 -14.64 -7.49 14.77
N VAL A 315 -13.61 -7.70 15.61
CA VAL A 315 -12.42 -6.84 15.68
C VAL A 315 -11.74 -6.77 14.32
N MET A 316 -11.48 -7.91 13.68
CA MET A 316 -10.81 -7.96 12.38
C MET A 316 -11.61 -7.21 11.31
N ILE A 317 -12.92 -7.44 11.25
CA ILE A 317 -13.79 -6.84 10.24
C ILE A 317 -13.97 -5.32 10.48
N THR A 318 -14.20 -4.89 11.72
CA THR A 318 -14.32 -3.46 12.02
C THR A 318 -13.00 -2.71 11.86
N PHE A 319 -11.87 -3.33 12.19
CA PHE A 319 -10.55 -2.78 11.87
C PHE A 319 -10.39 -2.58 10.35
N LEU A 320 -10.67 -3.60 9.55
CA LEU A 320 -10.56 -3.55 8.10
C LEU A 320 -11.45 -2.48 7.48
N LEU A 321 -12.72 -2.39 7.94
CA LEU A 321 -13.69 -1.48 7.36
C LEU A 321 -13.54 -0.02 7.81
N PHE A 322 -13.09 0.24 9.05
CA PHE A 322 -13.17 1.57 9.65
C PHE A 322 -11.83 2.13 10.12
N VAL A 323 -11.02 1.31 10.80
CA VAL A 323 -9.73 1.77 11.35
C VAL A 323 -8.68 1.93 10.26
N LEU A 324 -8.49 0.92 9.43
CA LEU A 324 -7.49 0.92 8.37
C LEU A 324 -7.69 2.08 7.36
N PRO A 325 -8.93 2.37 6.89
CA PRO A 325 -9.19 3.56 6.07
C PRO A 325 -8.81 4.87 6.75
N SER A 326 -9.07 5.01 8.07
CA SER A 326 -8.68 6.18 8.85
C SER A 326 -7.16 6.36 8.92
N ILE A 327 -6.43 5.28 9.19
CA ILE A 327 -4.96 5.28 9.21
C ILE A 327 -4.40 5.71 7.86
N TYR A 328 -4.97 5.21 6.78
CA TYR A 328 -4.53 5.55 5.43
C TYR A 328 -4.85 7.01 5.08
N GLU A 329 -6.03 7.51 5.43
CA GLU A 329 -6.37 8.92 5.22
C GLU A 329 -5.39 9.85 5.96
N LEU A 330 -5.05 9.55 7.22
CA LEU A 330 -4.02 10.29 7.98
C LEU A 330 -2.64 10.24 7.30
N SER A 331 -2.28 9.10 6.71
CA SER A 331 -1.01 8.92 5.99
C SER A 331 -0.96 9.61 4.63
N GLY A 332 -2.07 10.22 4.17
CA GLY A 332 -2.20 10.74 2.81
C GLY A 332 -2.37 9.67 1.73
N LYS A 333 -2.61 8.41 2.11
CA LYS A 333 -2.95 7.32 1.19
C LYS A 333 -4.45 7.38 0.87
N LYS A 334 -4.79 7.14 -0.39
CA LYS A 334 -6.17 6.77 -0.72
C LYS A 334 -6.36 5.29 -0.38
N HIS A 335 -7.44 4.99 0.31
CA HIS A 335 -7.82 3.61 0.59
C HIS A 335 -9.25 3.37 0.12
N GLU A 336 -9.39 2.37 -0.72
CA GLU A 336 -10.68 1.81 -1.11
C GLU A 336 -10.60 0.31 -0.88
N LEU A 337 -11.63 -0.26 -0.29
CA LEU A 337 -11.72 -1.70 -0.13
C LEU A 337 -11.84 -2.34 -1.52
N VAL A 338 -10.84 -3.11 -1.91
CA VAL A 338 -10.82 -3.76 -3.21
C VAL A 338 -11.81 -4.92 -3.21
N LEU A 339 -12.93 -4.72 -3.91
CA LEU A 339 -13.97 -5.73 -4.12
C LEU A 339 -13.77 -6.37 -5.50
N GLU A 340 -13.52 -7.67 -5.51
CA GLU A 340 -13.38 -8.45 -6.75
C GLU A 340 -14.60 -9.34 -6.98
N ASP A 341 -14.96 -9.54 -8.25
CA ASP A 341 -16.05 -10.44 -8.60
C ASP A 341 -15.66 -11.90 -8.37
N ALA A 342 -16.64 -12.70 -7.90
CA ALA A 342 -16.49 -14.12 -7.73
C ALA A 342 -17.83 -14.84 -7.94
N VAL A 343 -17.78 -16.10 -8.38
CA VAL A 343 -18.94 -16.98 -8.55
C VAL A 343 -19.07 -17.90 -7.35
N LEU A 344 -20.23 -17.93 -6.71
CA LEU A 344 -20.51 -18.79 -5.55
C LEU A 344 -20.47 -20.27 -5.92
N LYS A 345 -19.87 -21.08 -5.05
CA LYS A 345 -19.87 -22.55 -5.08
C LYS A 345 -20.52 -23.19 -3.85
N SER A 346 -21.21 -22.39 -3.04
CA SER A 346 -22.03 -22.82 -1.92
C SER A 346 -23.22 -21.88 -1.74
N ASN A 347 -24.32 -22.37 -1.22
CA ASN A 347 -25.44 -21.51 -0.84
C ASN A 347 -25.08 -20.71 0.41
N LEU A 348 -25.50 -19.44 0.45
CA LEU A 348 -25.30 -18.55 1.59
C LEU A 348 -26.63 -18.17 2.21
N LYS A 349 -26.72 -18.32 3.54
CA LYS A 349 -27.87 -17.83 4.31
C LYS A 349 -27.57 -16.39 4.75
N LYS A 350 -28.47 -15.46 4.42
CA LYS A 350 -28.42 -14.07 4.84
C LYS A 350 -29.82 -13.50 4.94
N ARG A 351 -30.07 -12.66 5.95
CA ARG A 351 -31.27 -11.81 6.05
C ARG A 351 -30.95 -10.42 5.50
N GLN A 352 -31.95 -9.74 4.92
CA GLN A 352 -31.81 -8.34 4.52
C GLN A 352 -31.66 -7.44 5.76
N GLY A 353 -31.23 -6.19 5.58
CA GLY A 353 -31.16 -5.18 6.63
C GLY A 353 -29.75 -4.86 7.11
N ARG A 354 -28.78 -5.76 6.94
CA ARG A 354 -27.36 -5.51 7.24
C ARG A 354 -26.47 -6.04 6.13
N ALA A 355 -25.36 -5.37 5.86
CA ALA A 355 -24.30 -5.97 5.05
C ALA A 355 -23.64 -7.11 5.83
N GLU A 356 -23.29 -8.21 5.17
CA GLU A 356 -22.54 -9.30 5.81
C GLU A 356 -21.20 -9.52 5.12
N LEU A 357 -20.16 -9.76 5.95
CA LEU A 357 -18.85 -10.20 5.51
C LEU A 357 -18.65 -11.62 6.01
N GLN A 358 -19.01 -12.59 5.16
CA GLN A 358 -18.90 -14.02 5.49
C GLN A 358 -17.52 -14.54 5.11
N ARG A 359 -16.95 -15.44 5.94
CA ARG A 359 -15.67 -16.09 5.66
C ARG A 359 -15.82 -17.01 4.46
N GLY A 360 -14.89 -16.87 3.50
CA GLY A 360 -14.89 -17.64 2.28
C GLY A 360 -13.52 -18.14 1.89
N TYR A 361 -13.50 -19.20 1.10
CA TYR A 361 -12.29 -19.68 0.45
C TYR A 361 -12.47 -19.57 -1.06
N TYR A 362 -11.67 -18.71 -1.69
CA TYR A 362 -11.69 -18.52 -3.14
C TYR A 362 -10.52 -19.23 -3.81
N ILE A 363 -10.78 -19.65 -5.05
CA ILE A 363 -9.76 -20.10 -6.01
C ILE A 363 -9.93 -19.29 -7.31
N SER A 364 -8.83 -19.01 -7.97
CA SER A 364 -8.85 -18.38 -9.32
C SER A 364 -8.55 -19.44 -10.38
N LYS A 365 -9.45 -19.59 -11.36
CA LYS A 365 -9.30 -20.49 -12.50
C LYS A 365 -9.77 -19.77 -13.76
N ASN A 366 -8.99 -19.81 -14.84
CA ASN A 366 -9.31 -19.16 -16.12
C ASN A 366 -9.74 -17.69 -15.97
N LYS A 367 -8.98 -16.90 -15.20
CA LYS A 367 -9.24 -15.47 -14.92
C LYS A 367 -10.56 -15.19 -14.19
N LYS A 368 -11.24 -16.20 -13.65
CA LYS A 368 -12.46 -16.06 -12.81
C LYS A 368 -12.16 -16.52 -11.40
N ASN A 369 -12.73 -15.82 -10.40
CA ASN A 369 -12.69 -16.25 -9.01
C ASN A 369 -13.96 -17.09 -8.73
N TYR A 370 -13.76 -18.19 -8.03
CA TYR A 370 -14.83 -19.03 -7.49
C TYR A 370 -14.68 -19.05 -5.97
N VAL A 371 -15.78 -18.90 -5.25
CA VAL A 371 -15.74 -18.81 -3.79
C VAL A 371 -16.76 -19.74 -3.14
N LYS A 372 -16.39 -20.40 -2.04
CA LYS A 372 -17.29 -21.14 -1.15
C LYS A 372 -17.22 -20.58 0.26
N SER A 373 -18.31 -20.66 1.02
CA SER A 373 -18.33 -20.37 2.44
C SER A 373 -17.46 -21.35 3.22
N VAL A 374 -16.79 -20.87 4.26
CA VAL A 374 -15.92 -21.69 5.13
C VAL A 374 -16.46 -21.67 6.55
N GLY A 375 -16.75 -22.86 7.07
CA GLY A 375 -17.15 -23.07 8.45
C GLY A 375 -18.39 -22.27 8.89
N GLU A 376 -18.59 -22.22 10.18
CA GLU A 376 -19.65 -21.43 10.80
C GLU A 376 -19.29 -19.95 10.82
N GLN A 377 -20.32 -19.12 10.66
CA GLN A 377 -20.16 -17.67 10.48
C GLN A 377 -20.33 -16.85 11.80
N GLY A 378 -20.18 -17.50 12.97
CA GLY A 378 -20.23 -16.84 14.27
C GLY A 378 -19.10 -15.82 14.46
N SER A 379 -19.35 -14.75 15.22
CA SER A 379 -18.38 -13.67 15.46
C SER A 379 -17.25 -14.04 16.42
N GLY A 380 -17.45 -15.10 17.22
CA GLY A 380 -16.43 -15.64 18.13
C GLY A 380 -15.58 -16.76 17.53
N ILE A 381 -15.88 -17.23 16.30
CA ILE A 381 -15.23 -18.42 15.72
C ILE A 381 -13.99 -17.99 14.95
N LEU A 382 -12.89 -17.74 15.67
CA LEU A 382 -11.63 -17.25 15.10
C LEU A 382 -11.00 -18.24 14.12
N SER A 383 -11.16 -19.56 14.35
CA SER A 383 -10.68 -20.61 13.43
C SER A 383 -11.24 -20.46 12.02
N SER A 384 -12.48 -19.94 11.88
CA SER A 384 -13.07 -19.69 10.56
C SER A 384 -12.33 -18.61 9.76
N MET A 385 -11.69 -17.63 10.44
CA MET A 385 -10.84 -16.64 9.77
C MET A 385 -9.54 -17.27 9.28
N ASN A 386 -8.92 -18.15 10.09
CA ASN A 386 -7.67 -18.83 9.71
C ASN A 386 -7.87 -19.79 8.52
N ASN A 387 -9.05 -20.42 8.41
CA ASN A 387 -9.38 -21.34 7.34
C ASN A 387 -9.87 -20.63 6.05
N ALA A 388 -10.15 -19.33 6.13
CA ALA A 388 -10.58 -18.50 5.00
C ALA A 388 -9.37 -17.83 4.32
N ASN A 389 -9.55 -17.43 3.06
CA ASN A 389 -8.61 -16.57 2.35
C ASN A 389 -9.27 -15.31 1.77
N CYS A 390 -10.57 -15.14 2.01
CA CYS A 390 -11.33 -13.95 1.66
C CYS A 390 -12.55 -13.76 2.56
N LEU A 391 -13.13 -12.54 2.50
CA LEU A 391 -14.48 -12.26 2.97
C LEU A 391 -15.40 -12.17 1.75
N ILE A 392 -16.56 -12.81 1.82
CA ILE A 392 -17.64 -12.66 0.84
C ILE A 392 -18.47 -11.47 1.29
N TYR A 393 -18.51 -10.41 0.50
CA TYR A 393 -19.27 -9.20 0.78
C TYR A 393 -20.70 -9.34 0.22
N LEU A 394 -21.67 -9.28 1.09
CA LEU A 394 -23.08 -9.34 0.77
C LEU A 394 -23.74 -8.02 1.21
N PRO A 395 -24.19 -7.17 0.27
CA PRO A 395 -24.72 -5.85 0.59
C PRO A 395 -26.05 -5.93 1.39
N VAL A 396 -26.47 -4.79 1.93
CA VAL A 396 -27.60 -4.67 2.87
C VAL A 396 -28.90 -5.26 2.29
N GLU A 397 -29.18 -4.97 1.03
CA GLU A 397 -30.37 -5.38 0.29
C GLU A 397 -30.36 -6.84 -0.16
N LYS A 398 -29.19 -7.48 -0.20
CA LYS A 398 -29.07 -8.88 -0.63
C LYS A 398 -29.66 -9.80 0.46
N GLY A 399 -30.47 -10.74 0.04
CA GLY A 399 -30.95 -11.87 0.87
C GLY A 399 -30.09 -13.11 0.68
N LYS A 400 -30.74 -14.28 0.71
CA LYS A 400 -30.11 -15.58 0.38
C LYS A 400 -29.38 -15.50 -0.96
N SER A 401 -28.27 -16.19 -1.08
CA SER A 401 -27.55 -16.32 -2.34
C SER A 401 -27.30 -17.79 -2.65
N ASN A 402 -27.45 -18.15 -3.91
CA ASN A 402 -27.39 -19.54 -4.38
C ASN A 402 -26.09 -19.83 -5.11
N ILE A 403 -25.80 -21.11 -5.30
CA ILE A 403 -24.70 -21.56 -6.15
C ILE A 403 -24.83 -20.90 -7.53
N ASN A 404 -23.72 -20.46 -8.10
CA ASN A 404 -23.56 -19.73 -9.35
C ASN A 404 -24.00 -18.25 -9.33
N ASP A 405 -24.51 -17.71 -8.22
CA ASP A 405 -24.68 -16.27 -8.07
C ASP A 405 -23.32 -15.54 -8.13
N ASN A 406 -23.34 -14.33 -8.68
CA ASN A 406 -22.20 -13.42 -8.60
C ASN A 406 -22.21 -12.68 -7.27
N VAL A 407 -21.05 -12.64 -6.63
CA VAL A 407 -20.80 -11.91 -5.38
C VAL A 407 -19.48 -11.14 -5.46
N LYS A 408 -19.28 -10.22 -4.52
CA LYS A 408 -17.98 -9.54 -4.34
C LYS A 408 -17.18 -10.21 -3.21
N ILE A 409 -15.86 -10.27 -3.38
CA ILE A 409 -14.96 -10.79 -2.34
C ILE A 409 -13.87 -9.77 -2.00
N VAL A 410 -13.43 -9.80 -0.74
CA VAL A 410 -12.26 -9.07 -0.22
C VAL A 410 -11.16 -10.08 0.08
N LYS A 411 -10.08 -10.07 -0.68
CA LYS A 411 -8.99 -11.04 -0.53
C LYS A 411 -8.10 -10.69 0.67
N PHE A 412 -7.81 -11.66 1.54
CA PHE A 412 -7.00 -11.47 2.75
C PHE A 412 -5.57 -11.03 2.45
N LYS A 413 -4.96 -11.53 1.38
CA LYS A 413 -3.59 -11.17 0.99
C LYS A 413 -3.33 -9.67 0.89
N ASN A 414 -4.38 -8.87 0.70
CA ASN A 414 -4.27 -7.42 0.59
C ASN A 414 -4.27 -6.70 1.95
N TYR A 415 -4.75 -7.35 3.04
CA TYR A 415 -5.09 -6.66 4.29
C TYR A 415 -4.73 -7.41 5.57
N ILE A 416 -4.71 -8.75 5.53
CA ILE A 416 -4.53 -9.65 6.68
C ILE A 416 -3.32 -10.55 6.51
#